data_599e3c32a9b7be7d9c86f4cf773e2317
#
_entry.id   599e3c32a9b7be7d9c86f4cf773e2317
#
_cell.length_a   1.000
_cell.length_b   1.000
_cell.length_c   1.000
_cell.angle_alpha   90.00
_cell.angle_beta   90.00
_cell.angle_gamma   90.00
#
_symmetry.space_group_name_H-M   'P 1'
#
loop_
_entity.id
_entity.type
_entity.pdbx_description
1 polymer ?
#
loop_
_entity_poly.entity_id
_entity_poly.type
_entity_poly.pdbx_seq_one_letter_code
_entity_poly.pdbx_strand_id
1 'polypeptide(L)'
;MKLRRIEMKNSSLVIKTFIITLISVIALSLGTSYTYHSHIANAQTSLKKEPAKFVRGVDGDTVQLLYKGKQATFRLLLIDSPETKDPRKPVQKYGPEASRFTTSMMANARNIQVQFDKGQRTDKYGRYLAYVYADGQMVNNAIVRQGLARVAYVYPPNNTYVQTLYASQSRAQAEKLNIWSTQTTKSTTETSTVPKATKPIATVNTTNKTNKTNKTNKTTKTTAPQYFKNCTAMRQTYPNGVSKNHPAYRSALDRDKDGWACEVK
;
A
#
# COMPACT_ATOMS: atom_id res chain seq x y z
N MET A 1 68.78 18.98 -41.78
CA MET A 1 67.32 18.73 -41.86
C MET A 1 66.81 17.40 -41.23
N LYS A 2 67.65 16.49 -40.77
CA LYS A 2 67.26 15.18 -40.18
C LYS A 2 66.99 15.24 -38.64
N LEU A 3 67.60 16.10 -37.87
CA LEU A 3 67.48 16.18 -36.44
C LEU A 3 66.09 16.72 -35.96
N ARG A 4 65.50 17.71 -36.62
CA ARG A 4 64.19 18.26 -36.25
C ARG A 4 63.01 17.28 -36.45
N ARG A 5 63.14 16.25 -37.29
CA ARG A 5 62.11 15.25 -37.57
C ARG A 5 62.03 14.16 -36.47
N ILE A 6 63.09 13.95 -35.73
CA ILE A 6 63.16 12.97 -34.64
C ILE A 6 62.52 13.55 -33.40
N GLU A 7 62.72 14.82 -33.08
CA GLU A 7 62.12 15.48 -31.88
C GLU A 7 60.57 15.55 -32.01
N MET A 8 60.08 15.87 -33.19
CA MET A 8 58.60 15.91 -33.40
C MET A 8 57.93 14.55 -33.32
N LYS A 9 58.60 13.45 -33.65
CA LYS A 9 58.05 12.09 -33.49
C LYS A 9 57.98 11.66 -32.02
N ASN A 10 58.97 12.02 -31.22
CA ASN A 10 58.99 11.68 -29.78
C ASN A 10 57.97 12.49 -28.97
N SER A 11 57.75 13.77 -29.32
CA SER A 11 56.71 14.56 -28.62
C SER A 11 55.30 14.02 -28.89
N SER A 12 55.01 13.55 -30.14
CA SER A 12 53.73 12.95 -30.45
C SER A 12 53.49 11.61 -29.72
N LEU A 13 54.52 10.83 -29.50
CA LEU A 13 54.44 9.57 -28.77
C LEU A 13 54.21 9.83 -27.26
N VAL A 14 54.92 10.79 -26.68
CA VAL A 14 54.74 11.20 -25.25
C VAL A 14 53.34 11.74 -25.00
N ILE A 15 52.82 12.57 -25.91
CA ILE A 15 51.43 13.09 -25.79
C ILE A 15 50.39 11.97 -25.86
N LYS A 16 50.58 11.00 -26.77
CA LYS A 16 49.67 9.86 -26.86
C LYS A 16 49.67 8.97 -25.62
N THR A 17 50.84 8.70 -25.05
CA THR A 17 50.94 7.95 -23.78
C THR A 17 50.31 8.71 -22.62
N PHE A 18 50.48 10.01 -22.51
CA PHE A 18 49.83 10.84 -21.46
C PHE A 18 48.29 10.84 -21.60
N ILE A 19 47.77 10.91 -22.82
CA ILE A 19 46.31 10.86 -23.06
C ILE A 19 45.74 9.48 -22.68
N ILE A 20 46.40 8.39 -23.01
CA ILE A 20 45.97 7.04 -22.69
C ILE A 20 45.99 6.79 -21.17
N THR A 21 47.02 7.26 -20.47
CA THR A 21 47.07 7.13 -19.02
C THR A 21 46.04 8.01 -18.31
N LEU A 22 45.75 9.20 -18.81
CA LEU A 22 44.70 10.06 -18.28
C LEU A 22 43.30 9.46 -18.45
N ILE A 23 43.02 8.86 -19.60
CA ILE A 23 41.71 8.19 -19.87
C ILE A 23 41.55 6.96 -18.98
N SER A 24 42.61 6.17 -18.74
CA SER A 24 42.54 5.01 -17.87
C SER A 24 42.34 5.39 -16.39
N VAL A 25 42.92 6.48 -15.91
CA VAL A 25 42.72 6.98 -14.54
C VAL A 25 41.27 7.51 -14.38
N ILE A 26 40.72 8.20 -15.36
CA ILE A 26 39.33 8.68 -15.34
C ILE A 26 38.36 7.50 -15.41
N ALA A 27 38.61 6.47 -16.21
CA ALA A 27 37.78 5.28 -16.28
C ALA A 27 37.80 4.47 -14.95
N LEU A 28 38.94 4.43 -14.27
CA LEU A 28 39.06 3.75 -12.96
C LEU A 28 38.32 4.52 -11.86
N SER A 29 38.34 5.85 -11.88
CA SER A 29 37.62 6.68 -10.89
C SER A 29 36.11 6.68 -11.11
N LEU A 30 35.62 6.59 -12.33
CA LEU A 30 34.20 6.45 -12.64
C LEU A 30 33.67 5.05 -12.32
N GLY A 31 34.46 3.98 -12.51
CA GLY A 31 34.09 2.62 -12.19
C GLY A 31 33.92 2.38 -10.68
N THR A 32 34.78 2.98 -9.85
CA THR A 32 34.68 2.85 -8.37
C THR A 32 33.51 3.62 -7.78
N SER A 33 33.10 4.75 -8.41
CA SER A 33 31.93 5.50 -7.95
C SER A 33 30.60 4.77 -8.28
N TYR A 34 30.54 4.03 -9.38
CA TYR A 34 29.36 3.28 -9.77
C TYR A 34 29.10 2.05 -8.88
N THR A 35 30.15 1.39 -8.42
CA THR A 35 30.00 0.23 -7.52
C THR A 35 29.70 0.63 -6.09
N TYR A 36 30.10 1.80 -5.64
CA TYR A 36 29.82 2.27 -4.27
C TYR A 36 28.34 2.67 -4.06
N HIS A 37 27.63 3.11 -5.11
CA HIS A 37 26.20 3.47 -5.00
C HIS A 37 25.26 2.26 -5.02
N SER A 38 25.68 1.11 -5.53
CA SER A 38 24.82 -0.08 -5.59
C SER A 38 24.79 -0.91 -4.30
N HIS A 39 25.73 -0.70 -3.37
CA HIS A 39 25.80 -1.49 -2.13
C HIS A 39 25.15 -0.81 -0.90
N ILE A 40 24.75 0.46 -0.98
CA ILE A 40 24.07 1.12 0.14
C ILE A 40 22.53 0.91 0.10
N ALA A 41 22.00 0.42 -1.00
CA ALA A 41 20.57 0.28 -1.20
C ALA A 41 20.07 -1.14 -0.94
N ASN A 42 20.32 -1.79 0.20
CA ASN A 42 19.46 -2.88 0.66
C ASN A 42 19.94 -3.63 1.92
N ALA A 43 20.32 -2.93 2.96
CA ALA A 43 20.26 -3.51 4.30
C ALA A 43 18.93 -3.17 4.98
N GLN A 44 17.83 -3.20 4.24
CA GLN A 44 16.52 -3.30 4.84
C GLN A 44 16.41 -4.74 5.31
N THR A 45 16.64 -4.99 6.59
CA THR A 45 16.42 -6.29 7.23
C THR A 45 14.98 -6.67 6.96
N SER A 46 14.76 -7.44 5.89
CA SER A 46 13.42 -7.86 5.53
C SER A 46 12.91 -8.75 6.66
N LEU A 47 11.79 -8.41 7.23
CA LEU A 47 11.17 -9.21 8.26
C LEU A 47 10.93 -10.62 7.72
N LYS A 48 11.28 -11.64 8.51
CA LYS A 48 11.19 -13.04 8.10
C LYS A 48 9.74 -13.45 7.90
N LYS A 49 9.44 -14.05 6.76
CA LYS A 49 8.17 -14.74 6.51
C LYS A 49 8.26 -16.19 6.98
N GLU A 50 7.24 -16.63 7.71
CA GLU A 50 7.15 -17.99 8.25
C GLU A 50 5.94 -18.70 7.63
N PRO A 51 6.04 -20.01 7.27
CA PRO A 51 4.94 -20.73 6.64
C PRO A 51 3.81 -20.98 7.63
N ALA A 52 2.57 -20.98 7.10
CA ALA A 52 1.36 -21.35 7.81
C ALA A 52 0.39 -22.05 6.85
N LYS A 53 -0.69 -22.65 7.38
CA LYS A 53 -1.79 -23.19 6.55
C LYS A 53 -3.10 -22.54 6.93
N PHE A 54 -3.93 -22.23 5.96
CA PHE A 54 -5.25 -21.65 6.21
C PHE A 54 -6.17 -22.70 6.85
N VAL A 55 -6.92 -22.29 7.88
CA VAL A 55 -7.95 -23.10 8.54
C VAL A 55 -9.32 -22.53 8.21
N ARG A 56 -9.56 -21.26 8.55
CA ARG A 56 -10.82 -20.55 8.22
C ARG A 56 -10.67 -19.02 8.42
N GLY A 57 -11.56 -18.28 7.75
CA GLY A 57 -11.81 -16.89 8.09
C GLY A 57 -12.66 -16.75 9.37
N VAL A 58 -12.44 -15.67 10.12
CA VAL A 58 -13.28 -15.25 11.24
C VAL A 58 -14.10 -14.05 10.81
N ASP A 59 -13.42 -12.99 10.38
CA ASP A 59 -13.98 -11.80 9.75
C ASP A 59 -13.00 -11.23 8.70
N GLY A 60 -13.14 -9.96 8.32
CA GLY A 60 -12.30 -9.38 7.28
C GLY A 60 -10.84 -9.20 7.67
N ASP A 61 -10.53 -9.07 8.95
CA ASP A 61 -9.17 -8.81 9.46
C ASP A 61 -8.68 -9.83 10.47
N THR A 62 -9.41 -10.93 10.64
CA THR A 62 -9.07 -11.99 11.59
C THR A 62 -9.25 -13.36 10.93
N VAL A 63 -8.21 -14.19 11.02
CA VAL A 63 -8.18 -15.54 10.44
C VAL A 63 -7.65 -16.56 11.43
N GLN A 64 -7.99 -17.82 11.23
CA GLN A 64 -7.37 -18.94 11.92
C GLN A 64 -6.42 -19.68 10.98
N LEU A 65 -5.21 -19.89 11.45
CA LEU A 65 -4.14 -20.59 10.73
C LEU A 65 -3.58 -21.73 11.57
N LEU A 66 -3.13 -22.78 10.89
CA LEU A 66 -2.23 -23.77 11.49
C LEU A 66 -0.80 -23.22 11.37
N TYR A 67 -0.20 -22.86 12.49
CA TYR A 67 1.11 -22.26 12.58
C TYR A 67 1.96 -23.03 13.58
N LYS A 68 3.14 -23.50 13.14
CA LYS A 68 4.04 -24.35 13.95
C LYS A 68 3.33 -25.56 14.58
N GLY A 69 2.45 -26.20 13.80
CA GLY A 69 1.71 -27.39 14.24
C GLY A 69 0.53 -27.13 15.16
N LYS A 70 0.20 -25.87 15.48
CA LYS A 70 -0.93 -25.50 16.34
C LYS A 70 -1.87 -24.55 15.62
N GLN A 71 -3.18 -24.73 15.82
CA GLN A 71 -4.19 -23.80 15.35
C GLN A 71 -4.16 -22.54 16.22
N ALA A 72 -4.08 -21.38 15.58
CA ALA A 72 -4.02 -20.09 16.26
C ALA A 72 -4.80 -19.03 15.50
N THR A 73 -5.29 -18.03 16.24
CA THR A 73 -5.99 -16.87 15.65
C THR A 73 -4.99 -15.76 15.38
N PHE A 74 -5.07 -15.20 14.17
CA PHE A 74 -4.25 -14.10 13.70
C PHE A 74 -5.12 -12.88 13.46
N ARG A 75 -4.77 -11.75 14.07
CA ARG A 75 -5.29 -10.43 13.80
C ARG A 75 -4.34 -9.74 12.81
N LEU A 76 -4.85 -9.38 11.66
CA LEU A 76 -4.08 -8.71 10.61
C LEU A 76 -3.68 -7.32 11.09
N LEU A 77 -2.36 -7.05 11.11
CA LEU A 77 -1.79 -5.79 11.57
C LEU A 77 -2.24 -4.60 10.72
N LEU A 78 -2.38 -3.45 11.38
CA LEU A 78 -2.56 -2.13 10.80
C LEU A 78 -3.90 -1.93 10.07
N ILE A 79 -4.84 -2.85 10.16
CA ILE A 79 -6.13 -2.72 9.48
C ILE A 79 -7.30 -2.95 10.42
N ASP A 80 -8.45 -2.43 10.02
CA ASP A 80 -9.74 -2.62 10.67
C ASP A 80 -10.82 -2.82 9.62
N SER A 81 -11.45 -3.97 9.61
CA SER A 81 -12.58 -4.28 8.74
C SER A 81 -13.91 -4.06 9.47
N PRO A 82 -15.03 -3.85 8.76
CA PRO A 82 -16.33 -3.80 9.38
C PRO A 82 -16.65 -5.10 10.12
N GLU A 83 -17.18 -4.97 11.34
CA GLU A 83 -17.43 -6.05 12.29
C GLU A 83 -18.60 -6.95 11.85
N THR A 84 -18.43 -8.26 12.00
CA THR A 84 -19.47 -9.26 11.66
C THR A 84 -19.76 -10.25 12.80
N LYS A 85 -18.92 -10.33 13.83
CA LYS A 85 -18.93 -11.40 14.81
C LYS A 85 -19.18 -10.93 16.25
N ASP A 86 -19.17 -9.63 16.54
CA ASP A 86 -19.49 -9.12 17.87
C ASP A 86 -21.01 -9.26 18.11
N PRO A 87 -21.46 -10.18 19.00
CA PRO A 87 -22.90 -10.42 19.22
C PRO A 87 -23.61 -9.20 19.84
N ARG A 88 -22.87 -8.22 20.34
CA ARG A 88 -23.40 -7.00 20.94
C ARG A 88 -23.66 -5.90 19.93
N LYS A 89 -23.28 -6.09 18.67
CA LYS A 89 -23.38 -5.09 17.60
C LYS A 89 -24.05 -5.68 16.38
N PRO A 90 -24.83 -4.88 15.64
CA PRO A 90 -25.33 -5.32 14.36
C PRO A 90 -24.15 -5.57 13.38
N VAL A 91 -24.37 -6.51 12.44
CA VAL A 91 -23.43 -6.74 11.34
C VAL A 91 -23.25 -5.43 10.60
N GLN A 92 -22.01 -4.96 10.51
CA GLN A 92 -21.70 -3.70 9.85
C GLN A 92 -21.73 -3.88 8.32
N LYS A 93 -22.15 -2.82 7.63
CA LYS A 93 -22.14 -2.78 6.17
C LYS A 93 -20.75 -3.09 5.64
N TYR A 94 -20.65 -3.88 4.59
CA TYR A 94 -19.43 -4.43 4.00
C TYR A 94 -18.66 -5.42 4.88
N GLY A 95 -19.12 -5.76 6.08
CA GLY A 95 -18.50 -6.78 6.93
C GLY A 95 -18.52 -8.17 6.27
N PRO A 96 -19.69 -8.66 5.80
CA PRO A 96 -19.76 -9.92 5.09
C PRO A 96 -18.89 -9.98 3.82
N GLU A 97 -18.79 -8.87 3.08
CA GLU A 97 -17.94 -8.72 1.91
C GLU A 97 -16.46 -8.81 2.28
N ALA A 98 -16.03 -8.10 3.34
CA ALA A 98 -14.68 -8.13 3.87
C ALA A 98 -14.28 -9.55 4.31
N SER A 99 -15.16 -10.22 5.06
CA SER A 99 -14.95 -11.60 5.51
C SER A 99 -14.84 -12.58 4.33
N ARG A 100 -15.72 -12.46 3.33
CA ARG A 100 -15.66 -13.30 2.13
C ARG A 100 -14.38 -13.05 1.33
N PHE A 101 -13.97 -11.79 1.16
CA PHE A 101 -12.76 -11.42 0.43
C PHE A 101 -11.52 -12.09 1.05
N THR A 102 -11.31 -11.88 2.36
CA THR A 102 -10.17 -12.46 3.09
C THR A 102 -10.21 -13.99 3.05
N THR A 103 -11.38 -14.58 3.31
CA THR A 103 -11.56 -16.05 3.28
C THR A 103 -11.25 -16.62 1.91
N SER A 104 -11.78 -16.04 0.83
CA SER A 104 -11.55 -16.53 -0.54
C SER A 104 -10.09 -16.39 -0.94
N MET A 105 -9.46 -15.27 -0.64
CA MET A 105 -8.04 -15.03 -0.95
C MET A 105 -7.13 -16.06 -0.26
N MET A 106 -7.43 -16.38 1.00
CA MET A 106 -6.67 -17.35 1.78
C MET A 106 -6.94 -18.80 1.38
N ALA A 107 -8.21 -19.14 1.12
CA ALA A 107 -8.62 -20.52 0.76
C ALA A 107 -8.11 -20.94 -0.63
N ASN A 108 -7.97 -20.00 -1.57
CA ASN A 108 -7.49 -20.28 -2.92
C ASN A 108 -5.96 -20.25 -3.04
N ALA A 109 -5.25 -19.82 -2.01
CA ALA A 109 -3.80 -19.71 -2.04
C ALA A 109 -3.12 -21.07 -1.82
N ARG A 110 -2.06 -21.33 -2.58
CA ARG A 110 -1.19 -22.50 -2.43
C ARG A 110 -0.16 -22.32 -1.33
N ASN A 111 0.26 -21.08 -1.10
CA ASN A 111 1.30 -20.74 -0.13
C ASN A 111 0.83 -19.61 0.78
N ILE A 112 0.65 -19.94 2.06
CA ILE A 112 0.32 -18.98 3.09
C ILE A 112 1.54 -18.75 3.97
N GLN A 113 1.87 -17.49 4.22
CA GLN A 113 2.96 -17.09 5.08
C GLN A 113 2.50 -15.99 6.04
N VAL A 114 3.09 -15.97 7.22
CA VAL A 114 2.92 -14.91 8.21
C VAL A 114 4.24 -14.19 8.42
N GLN A 115 4.18 -12.90 8.70
CA GLN A 115 5.34 -12.07 8.97
C GLN A 115 5.04 -11.20 10.18
N PHE A 116 5.84 -11.38 11.22
CA PHE A 116 5.73 -10.55 12.41
C PHE A 116 6.50 -9.25 12.21
N ASP A 117 5.97 -8.17 12.77
CA ASP A 117 6.69 -6.91 12.83
C ASP A 117 7.69 -6.89 13.99
N LYS A 118 8.31 -5.75 14.23
CA LYS A 118 9.41 -5.56 15.18
C LYS A 118 8.96 -5.60 16.65
N GLY A 119 7.68 -5.35 16.91
CA GLY A 119 7.13 -5.22 18.24
C GLY A 119 6.46 -6.48 18.77
N GLN A 120 5.45 -6.27 19.58
CA GLN A 120 4.69 -7.34 20.24
C GLN A 120 4.01 -8.24 19.21
N ARG A 121 4.14 -9.56 19.40
CA ARG A 121 3.62 -10.57 18.46
C ARG A 121 2.20 -11.02 18.78
N THR A 122 1.68 -10.72 19.97
CA THR A 122 0.33 -11.12 20.39
C THR A 122 -0.38 -9.96 21.07
N ASP A 123 -1.69 -9.89 20.94
CA ASP A 123 -2.50 -8.95 21.69
C ASP A 123 -2.92 -9.50 23.07
N LYS A 124 -3.66 -8.68 23.83
CA LYS A 124 -4.17 -9.05 25.15
C LYS A 124 -5.17 -10.22 25.15
N TYR A 125 -5.67 -10.62 23.97
CA TYR A 125 -6.58 -11.75 23.80
C TYR A 125 -5.83 -13.02 23.32
N GLY A 126 -4.50 -12.99 23.22
CA GLY A 126 -3.68 -14.10 22.76
C GLY A 126 -3.70 -14.30 21.23
N ARG A 127 -4.26 -13.36 20.43
CA ARG A 127 -4.21 -13.44 18.99
C ARG A 127 -2.84 -12.99 18.50
N TYR A 128 -2.27 -13.70 17.53
CA TYR A 128 -1.05 -13.25 16.85
C TYR A 128 -1.31 -12.00 16.01
N LEU A 129 -0.38 -11.05 16.07
CA LEU A 129 -0.39 -9.80 15.30
C LEU A 129 0.60 -9.95 14.14
N ALA A 130 0.11 -10.05 12.90
CA ALA A 130 0.98 -10.34 11.76
C ALA A 130 0.49 -9.69 10.46
N TYR A 131 1.42 -9.53 9.53
CA TYR A 131 1.12 -9.42 8.10
C TYR A 131 0.95 -10.82 7.55
N VAL A 132 -0.10 -11.06 6.81
CA VAL A 132 -0.44 -12.36 6.24
C VAL A 132 -0.30 -12.29 4.73
N TYR A 133 0.28 -13.31 4.14
CA TYR A 133 0.52 -13.40 2.70
C TYR A 133 -0.15 -14.64 2.12
N ALA A 134 -0.80 -14.47 0.99
CA ALA A 134 -1.40 -15.50 0.16
C ALA A 134 -0.73 -15.46 -1.21
N ASP A 135 0.01 -16.50 -1.58
CA ASP A 135 0.81 -16.59 -2.82
C ASP A 135 1.71 -15.35 -3.05
N GLY A 136 2.33 -14.86 -1.98
CA GLY A 136 3.22 -13.70 -2.00
C GLY A 136 2.52 -12.34 -1.92
N GLN A 137 1.22 -12.27 -2.10
CA GLN A 137 0.44 -11.04 -1.98
C GLN A 137 0.03 -10.80 -0.52
N MET A 138 0.29 -9.60 0.00
CA MET A 138 -0.08 -9.21 1.37
C MET A 138 -1.60 -9.02 1.47
N VAL A 139 -2.27 -9.89 2.23
CA VAL A 139 -3.73 -9.86 2.46
C VAL A 139 -4.16 -8.56 3.12
N ASN A 140 -3.40 -8.07 4.13
CA ASN A 140 -3.64 -6.78 4.78
C ASN A 140 -3.76 -5.63 3.77
N ASN A 141 -2.87 -5.61 2.77
CA ASN A 141 -2.86 -4.57 1.75
C ASN A 141 -3.98 -4.77 0.71
N ALA A 142 -4.23 -6.02 0.33
CA ALA A 142 -5.25 -6.35 -0.65
C ALA A 142 -6.65 -5.94 -0.20
N ILE A 143 -7.02 -6.24 1.05
CA ILE A 143 -8.35 -5.89 1.59
C ILE A 143 -8.53 -4.37 1.74
N VAL A 144 -7.47 -3.64 2.14
CA VAL A 144 -7.48 -2.17 2.19
C VAL A 144 -7.63 -1.57 0.79
N ARG A 145 -6.91 -2.11 -0.20
CA ARG A 145 -6.99 -1.66 -1.60
C ARG A 145 -8.39 -1.87 -2.19
N GLN A 146 -9.10 -2.88 -1.75
CA GLN A 146 -10.51 -3.10 -2.14
C GLN A 146 -11.49 -2.18 -1.41
N GLY A 147 -11.03 -1.35 -0.46
CA GLY A 147 -11.93 -0.54 0.35
C GLY A 147 -12.82 -1.37 1.28
N LEU A 148 -12.40 -2.56 1.68
CA LEU A 148 -13.10 -3.46 2.60
C LEU A 148 -12.52 -3.44 4.02
N ALA A 149 -11.43 -2.70 4.21
CA ALA A 149 -10.85 -2.36 5.50
C ALA A 149 -10.22 -0.97 5.42
N ARG A 150 -10.05 -0.34 6.58
CA ARG A 150 -9.30 0.91 6.74
C ARG A 150 -7.98 0.65 7.45
N VAL A 151 -7.03 1.54 7.31
CA VAL A 151 -5.82 1.55 8.14
C VAL A 151 -6.18 2.00 9.54
N ALA A 152 -5.84 1.19 10.53
CA ALA A 152 -6.16 1.43 11.94
C ALA A 152 -5.17 0.71 12.86
N TYR A 153 -5.23 0.98 14.17
CA TYR A 153 -4.41 0.32 15.20
C TYR A 153 -2.91 0.40 14.90
N VAL A 154 -2.46 1.59 14.53
CA VAL A 154 -1.06 1.88 14.20
C VAL A 154 -0.28 2.15 15.48
N TYR A 155 0.34 1.12 16.03
CA TYR A 155 1.14 1.21 17.25
C TYR A 155 2.61 0.85 16.96
N PRO A 156 3.54 1.84 17.03
CA PRO A 156 4.96 1.53 16.92
C PRO A 156 5.42 0.53 17.98
N PRO A 157 6.36 -0.35 17.67
CA PRO A 157 7.10 -0.48 16.40
C PRO A 157 6.45 -1.41 15.37
N ASN A 158 5.17 -1.82 15.54
CA ASN A 158 4.42 -2.67 14.62
C ASN A 158 3.79 -1.86 13.47
N ASN A 159 4.59 -1.08 12.75
CA ASN A 159 4.14 -0.15 11.72
C ASN A 159 4.97 -0.17 10.42
N THR A 160 5.72 -1.25 10.18
CA THR A 160 6.66 -1.34 9.05
C THR A 160 5.99 -1.05 7.70
N TYR A 161 4.79 -1.56 7.45
CA TYR A 161 4.10 -1.39 6.15
C TYR A 161 2.99 -0.34 6.16
N VAL A 162 2.93 0.52 7.18
CA VAL A 162 1.83 1.49 7.32
C VAL A 162 1.71 2.43 6.11
N GLN A 163 2.82 2.86 5.52
CA GLN A 163 2.79 3.75 4.35
C GLN A 163 2.23 3.05 3.10
N THR A 164 2.56 1.78 2.91
CA THR A 164 2.00 0.96 1.83
C THR A 164 0.48 0.83 1.96
N LEU A 165 0.00 0.59 3.19
CA LEU A 165 -1.43 0.48 3.48
C LEU A 165 -2.16 1.81 3.29
N TYR A 166 -1.58 2.95 3.73
CA TYR A 166 -2.16 4.26 3.48
C TYR A 166 -2.23 4.60 1.98
N ALA A 167 -1.20 4.25 1.20
CA ALA A 167 -1.24 4.45 -0.25
C ALA A 167 -2.38 3.64 -0.90
N SER A 168 -2.60 2.42 -0.46
CA SER A 168 -3.72 1.58 -0.93
C SER A 168 -5.08 2.12 -0.49
N GLN A 169 -5.19 2.59 0.76
CA GLN A 169 -6.41 3.24 1.26
C GLN A 169 -6.75 4.50 0.46
N SER A 170 -5.77 5.36 0.19
CA SER A 170 -5.99 6.58 -0.59
C SER A 170 -6.51 6.28 -2.00
N ARG A 171 -6.04 5.20 -2.62
CA ARG A 171 -6.55 4.73 -3.92
C ARG A 171 -8.00 4.24 -3.81
N ALA A 172 -8.31 3.42 -2.79
CA ALA A 172 -9.66 2.94 -2.56
C ALA A 172 -10.64 4.10 -2.29
N GLN A 173 -10.21 5.13 -1.57
CA GLN A 173 -10.97 6.34 -1.32
C GLN A 173 -11.23 7.16 -2.59
N ALA A 174 -10.20 7.36 -3.41
CA ALA A 174 -10.32 8.09 -4.68
C ALA A 174 -11.29 7.39 -5.65
N GLU A 175 -11.29 6.06 -5.65
CA GLU A 175 -12.17 5.22 -6.46
C GLU A 175 -13.54 4.97 -5.79
N LYS A 176 -13.76 5.48 -4.56
CA LYS A 176 -15.00 5.34 -3.78
C LYS A 176 -15.43 3.88 -3.59
N LEU A 177 -14.48 2.99 -3.35
CA LEU A 177 -14.73 1.55 -3.23
C LEU A 177 -15.37 1.21 -1.86
N ASN A 178 -16.38 0.38 -1.86
CA ASN A 178 -17.01 -0.26 -0.70
C ASN A 178 -17.24 0.70 0.49
N ILE A 179 -16.48 0.61 1.61
CA ILE A 179 -16.65 1.47 2.79
C ILE A 179 -16.44 2.95 2.49
N TRP A 180 -15.82 3.29 1.39
CA TRP A 180 -15.57 4.65 0.92
C TRP A 180 -16.62 5.15 -0.08
N SER A 181 -17.60 4.30 -0.46
CA SER A 181 -18.69 4.71 -1.34
C SER A 181 -19.57 5.75 -0.62
N THR A 182 -19.75 6.91 -1.23
CA THR A 182 -20.72 7.90 -0.74
C THR A 182 -22.13 7.31 -0.90
N GLN A 183 -22.77 7.00 0.23
CA GLN A 183 -24.19 6.68 0.22
C GLN A 183 -24.97 7.99 0.13
N THR A 184 -25.54 8.25 -1.03
CA THR A 184 -26.72 9.10 -1.06
C THR A 184 -27.83 8.27 -0.40
N THR A 185 -28.15 8.56 0.85
CA THR A 185 -29.34 8.01 1.53
C THR A 185 -30.58 8.57 0.84
N LYS A 186 -31.03 7.91 -0.25
CA LYS A 186 -32.44 7.94 -0.58
C LYS A 186 -33.11 6.97 0.38
N SER A 187 -33.70 7.52 1.42
CA SER A 187 -34.74 6.84 2.19
C SER A 187 -35.87 6.53 1.20
N THR A 188 -35.93 5.31 0.74
CA THR A 188 -37.11 4.76 0.10
C THR A 188 -37.70 3.76 1.06
N THR A 189 -38.76 4.16 1.73
CA THR A 189 -39.73 3.28 2.36
C THR A 189 -40.23 2.33 1.30
N GLU A 190 -39.78 1.10 1.25
CA GLU A 190 -40.38 0.04 0.44
C GLU A 190 -41.31 -0.79 1.31
N THR A 191 -42.57 -0.49 1.17
CA THR A 191 -43.70 -1.38 1.50
C THR A 191 -43.59 -2.64 0.64
N SER A 192 -43.48 -3.76 1.31
CA SER A 192 -43.52 -5.10 0.75
C SER A 192 -44.86 -5.34 0.02
N THR A 193 -44.83 -5.55 -1.30
CA THR A 193 -45.83 -6.35 -2.03
C THR A 193 -45.15 -7.09 -3.17
N VAL A 194 -45.19 -8.40 -3.08
CA VAL A 194 -44.81 -9.31 -4.14
C VAL A 194 -45.87 -9.24 -5.26
N PRO A 195 -45.46 -9.22 -6.54
CA PRO A 195 -46.20 -9.94 -7.57
C PRO A 195 -45.31 -10.83 -8.47
N LYS A 196 -45.88 -11.95 -8.70
CA LYS A 196 -45.70 -13.05 -9.62
C LYS A 196 -45.29 -12.65 -11.05
N ALA A 197 -44.45 -13.52 -11.62
CA ALA A 197 -43.89 -13.51 -12.97
C ALA A 197 -44.87 -13.27 -14.12
N THR A 198 -44.42 -12.60 -15.16
CA THR A 198 -44.63 -13.00 -16.59
C THR A 198 -43.70 -12.16 -17.50
N LYS A 199 -43.00 -12.85 -18.42
CA LYS A 199 -42.29 -12.35 -19.61
C LYS A 199 -43.31 -12.30 -20.77
N PRO A 200 -43.06 -11.72 -21.98
CA PRO A 200 -41.86 -11.18 -22.63
C PRO A 200 -42.10 -9.99 -23.61
N ILE A 201 -40.99 -9.56 -24.24
CA ILE A 201 -40.80 -9.09 -25.64
C ILE A 201 -40.91 -7.59 -25.97
N ALA A 202 -39.74 -7.07 -26.40
CA ALA A 202 -39.33 -6.34 -27.61
C ALA A 202 -39.67 -4.84 -27.81
N THR A 203 -38.68 -4.15 -28.19
CA THR A 203 -38.39 -3.39 -29.43
C THR A 203 -38.32 -1.85 -29.33
N VAL A 204 -37.07 -1.36 -29.51
CA VAL A 204 -36.58 -0.32 -30.46
C VAL A 204 -37.01 1.14 -30.31
N ASN A 205 -36.01 1.94 -30.35
CA ASN A 205 -35.63 3.17 -31.06
C ASN A 205 -35.38 4.42 -30.20
N THR A 206 -34.12 4.77 -30.20
CA THR A 206 -33.45 5.86 -30.97
C THR A 206 -33.96 7.29 -30.73
N THR A 207 -33.13 8.16 -30.16
CA THR A 207 -32.54 9.32 -30.85
C THR A 207 -31.64 10.12 -29.94
N ASN A 208 -30.44 10.31 -30.44
CA ASN A 208 -29.46 11.40 -30.36
C ASN A 208 -29.79 12.72 -29.62
N LYS A 209 -28.84 13.20 -28.81
CA LYS A 209 -28.12 14.45 -29.18
C LYS A 209 -26.87 14.70 -28.30
N THR A 210 -25.75 14.64 -28.96
CA THR A 210 -24.54 15.47 -28.96
C THR A 210 -24.35 16.58 -27.91
N ASN A 211 -23.25 16.57 -27.21
CA ASN A 211 -22.06 17.47 -27.22
C ASN A 211 -21.41 17.45 -25.84
N LYS A 212 -20.14 17.47 -25.60
CA LYS A 212 -18.94 18.00 -26.26
C LYS A 212 -17.71 17.54 -25.46
N THR A 213 -16.74 17.11 -26.17
CA THR A 213 -15.34 16.87 -25.84
C THR A 213 -14.77 17.71 -24.70
N ASN A 214 -14.08 17.05 -23.73
CA ASN A 214 -12.82 17.61 -23.27
C ASN A 214 -11.81 16.52 -22.92
N LYS A 215 -10.68 16.70 -23.51
CA LYS A 215 -9.46 15.95 -23.71
C LYS A 215 -8.77 15.64 -22.39
N THR A 216 -8.58 14.37 -22.09
CA THR A 216 -7.84 13.93 -20.92
C THR A 216 -6.35 13.87 -21.23
N ASN A 217 -5.60 14.77 -20.64
CA ASN A 217 -4.14 14.64 -20.56
C ASN A 217 -3.79 13.71 -19.41
N LYS A 218 -3.26 12.55 -19.76
CA LYS A 218 -2.59 11.62 -18.85
C LYS A 218 -1.21 12.21 -18.51
N THR A 219 -1.10 12.89 -17.39
CA THR A 219 0.19 13.30 -16.84
C THR A 219 0.45 12.51 -15.57
N THR A 220 1.45 11.65 -15.62
CA THR A 220 2.06 11.03 -14.44
C THR A 220 2.70 12.14 -13.62
N LYS A 221 1.96 12.66 -12.64
CA LYS A 221 2.44 13.73 -11.76
C LYS A 221 3.13 13.07 -10.58
N THR A 222 4.45 13.12 -10.55
CA THR A 222 5.25 13.05 -9.33
C THR A 222 4.68 14.10 -8.39
N THR A 223 3.95 13.69 -7.39
CA THR A 223 3.23 14.59 -6.49
C THR A 223 4.28 15.30 -5.63
N ALA A 224 4.45 16.60 -5.86
CA ALA A 224 5.12 17.49 -4.92
C ALA A 224 4.51 17.30 -3.51
N PRO A 225 5.25 17.51 -2.40
CA PRO A 225 4.75 17.31 -1.06
C PRO A 225 3.47 18.11 -0.87
N GLN A 226 2.36 17.42 -0.56
CA GLN A 226 1.06 18.06 -0.39
C GLN A 226 1.07 18.89 0.89
N TYR A 227 0.93 20.20 0.76
CA TYR A 227 0.96 21.14 1.87
C TYR A 227 -0.44 21.30 2.48
N PHE A 228 -0.59 20.97 3.77
CA PHE A 228 -1.83 21.22 4.52
C PHE A 228 -1.65 22.39 5.49
N LYS A 229 -2.62 23.31 5.49
CA LYS A 229 -2.61 24.50 6.34
C LYS A 229 -2.81 24.15 7.82
N ASN A 230 -3.63 23.16 8.13
CA ASN A 230 -3.98 22.71 9.47
C ASN A 230 -4.42 21.24 9.48
N CYS A 231 -4.67 20.70 10.69
CA CYS A 231 -5.11 19.31 10.87
C CYS A 231 -6.50 19.04 10.28
N THR A 232 -7.41 20.00 10.28
CA THR A 232 -8.74 19.82 9.65
C THR A 232 -8.58 19.55 8.15
N ALA A 233 -7.78 20.34 7.45
CA ALA A 233 -7.49 20.13 6.04
C ALA A 233 -6.72 18.82 5.78
N MET A 234 -5.76 18.49 6.63
CA MET A 234 -5.01 17.24 6.50
C MET A 234 -5.90 16.01 6.70
N ARG A 235 -6.79 16.02 7.68
CA ARG A 235 -7.69 14.91 8.00
C ARG A 235 -8.76 14.66 6.93
N GLN A 236 -9.05 15.62 6.06
CA GLN A 236 -9.90 15.37 4.88
C GLN A 236 -9.26 14.37 3.91
N THR A 237 -7.93 14.38 3.81
CA THR A 237 -7.17 13.47 2.95
C THR A 237 -6.55 12.31 3.73
N TYR A 238 -6.10 12.59 4.95
CA TYR A 238 -5.47 11.65 5.88
C TYR A 238 -6.23 11.67 7.22
N PRO A 239 -7.35 10.96 7.36
CA PRO A 239 -8.24 11.05 8.53
C PRO A 239 -7.56 10.80 9.88
N ASN A 240 -6.53 9.95 9.90
CA ASN A 240 -5.77 9.61 11.10
C ASN A 240 -4.43 10.36 11.22
N GLY A 241 -4.24 11.43 10.42
CA GLY A 241 -2.96 12.13 10.38
C GLY A 241 -1.90 11.39 9.56
N VAL A 242 -0.64 11.83 9.67
CA VAL A 242 0.50 11.27 8.92
C VAL A 242 1.75 11.18 9.79
N SER A 243 2.53 10.10 9.61
CA SER A 243 3.81 9.94 10.28
C SER A 243 4.88 10.90 9.73
N LYS A 244 5.95 11.10 10.49
CA LYS A 244 7.05 12.01 10.13
C LYS A 244 7.78 11.64 8.84
N ASN A 245 7.65 10.41 8.38
CA ASN A 245 8.23 9.95 7.12
C ASN A 245 7.28 10.16 5.91
N HIS A 246 6.07 10.65 6.14
CA HIS A 246 5.11 10.91 5.07
C HIS A 246 5.40 12.26 4.39
N PRO A 247 5.34 12.37 3.03
CA PRO A 247 5.62 13.63 2.31
C PRO A 247 4.77 14.83 2.74
N ALA A 248 3.58 14.59 3.30
CA ALA A 248 2.71 15.64 3.81
C ALA A 248 2.95 15.99 5.30
N TYR A 249 3.89 15.31 5.98
CA TYR A 249 4.19 15.60 7.38
C TYR A 249 4.78 17.00 7.56
N ARG A 250 4.33 17.64 8.62
CA ARG A 250 4.88 18.92 9.09
C ARG A 250 4.95 18.90 10.61
N SER A 251 6.11 19.19 11.16
CA SER A 251 6.30 19.29 12.62
C SER A 251 5.39 20.31 13.30
N ALA A 252 4.97 21.35 12.57
CA ALA A 252 3.99 22.32 13.06
C ALA A 252 2.58 21.75 13.27
N LEU A 253 2.28 20.60 12.67
CA LEU A 253 1.01 19.88 12.80
C LEU A 253 1.12 18.62 13.68
N ASP A 254 2.29 18.33 14.19
CA ASP A 254 2.60 17.31 15.20
C ASP A 254 2.69 18.00 16.57
N ARG A 255 1.56 18.00 17.29
CA ARG A 255 1.36 18.83 18.48
C ARG A 255 2.13 18.32 19.70
N ASP A 256 2.16 17.00 19.88
CA ASP A 256 2.83 16.34 21.01
C ASP A 256 4.23 15.80 20.67
N LYS A 257 4.67 16.05 19.42
CA LYS A 257 6.01 15.72 18.91
C LYS A 257 6.38 14.24 18.99
N ASP A 258 5.37 13.39 18.89
CA ASP A 258 5.57 11.93 18.88
C ASP A 258 5.98 11.39 17.49
N GLY A 259 6.07 12.25 16.49
CA GLY A 259 6.40 11.91 15.10
C GLY A 259 5.16 11.58 14.27
N TRP A 260 3.97 11.95 14.74
CA TRP A 260 2.72 11.79 14.01
C TRP A 260 1.95 13.12 13.96
N ALA A 261 1.70 13.65 12.78
CA ALA A 261 0.98 14.91 12.62
C ALA A 261 -0.52 14.69 12.46
N CYS A 262 -1.31 15.44 13.24
CA CYS A 262 -2.78 15.47 13.15
C CYS A 262 -3.48 14.12 13.45
N GLU A 263 -2.90 13.24 14.26
CA GLU A 263 -3.59 12.04 14.69
C GLU A 263 -4.89 12.37 15.47
N VAL A 264 -5.82 11.41 15.47
CA VAL A 264 -7.03 11.44 16.30
C VAL A 264 -6.76 10.52 17.50
N LYS A 265 -6.70 11.11 18.68
CA LYS A 265 -6.61 10.35 19.95
C LYS A 265 -7.95 9.76 20.32
#